data_51307ca52dba3ad7348ef6451da6e4c7
#
_entry.id   51307ca52dba3ad7348ef6451da6e4c7
#
_cell.length_a   1.000
_cell.length_b   1.000
_cell.length_c   1.000
_cell.angle_alpha   90.00
_cell.angle_beta   90.00
_cell.angle_gamma   90.00
#
_symmetry.space_group_name_H-M   'P 1'
#
loop_
_entity.id
_entity.type
_entity.pdbx_description
1 polymer ?
#
loop_
_entity_poly.entity_id
_entity_poly.type
_entity_poly.pdbx_seq_one_letter_code
_entity_poly.pdbx_strand_id
1 'polypeptide(L)'
;MRAKNLFLFLAAVLFAATALSETGAAATITVSQNADKITVTGGKGKKIASDKFALTKDGWYIFKISYTGPAVSVCQLSLATQTMVTKKQTIGGMLTNWMGPNTTEKIQHKGSVESDDYMIYVDEAGGPWTVEIVKSPKPSPLSSATTFSGTTDKVTPFFNLKKGSVKFTMQQKLKAKFSSRLEVDLVNADTGVLVSYLCHNAIEPVQTSTADIPAAGTYVLAVTGGDIWDVSYVQ
;
A
#
# COMPACT_ATOMS: atom_id res chain seq x y z
N MET A 1 -67.18 -3.17 -56.26
CA MET A 1 -66.07 -2.19 -56.01
C MET A 1 -65.05 -2.83 -55.16
N ARG A 2 -63.78 -2.71 -55.52
CA ARG A 2 -62.66 -3.56 -55.06
C ARG A 2 -62.19 -3.23 -53.67
N ALA A 3 -62.14 -4.24 -52.76
CA ALA A 3 -61.43 -4.18 -51.48
C ALA A 3 -59.94 -4.39 -51.72
N LYS A 4 -59.08 -3.47 -51.19
CA LYS A 4 -57.63 -3.58 -51.21
C LYS A 4 -57.19 -4.15 -49.90
N ASN A 5 -56.61 -5.34 -49.97
CA ASN A 5 -55.93 -5.99 -48.83
C ASN A 5 -54.65 -5.23 -48.48
N LEU A 6 -54.57 -4.75 -47.27
CA LEU A 6 -53.37 -4.19 -46.70
C LEU A 6 -52.66 -5.28 -45.83
N PHE A 7 -51.59 -5.83 -46.36
CA PHE A 7 -50.73 -6.76 -45.62
C PHE A 7 -49.86 -5.97 -44.69
N LEU A 8 -50.10 -6.12 -43.40
CA LEU A 8 -49.22 -5.60 -42.35
C LEU A 8 -48.12 -6.63 -42.06
N PHE A 9 -46.86 -6.36 -42.49
CA PHE A 9 -45.70 -7.14 -42.10
C PHE A 9 -45.30 -6.73 -40.71
N LEU A 10 -45.55 -7.59 -39.71
CA LEU A 10 -45.03 -7.46 -38.37
C LEU A 10 -43.65 -8.09 -38.35
N ALA A 11 -42.59 -7.27 -38.47
CA ALA A 11 -41.22 -7.72 -38.27
C ALA A 11 -40.95 -7.83 -36.73
N ALA A 12 -41.02 -9.03 -36.21
CA ALA A 12 -40.56 -9.32 -34.85
C ALA A 12 -39.03 -9.32 -34.84
N VAL A 13 -38.46 -8.22 -34.36
CA VAL A 13 -37.02 -8.17 -34.06
C VAL A 13 -36.80 -8.90 -32.72
N LEU A 14 -36.33 -10.13 -32.83
CA LEU A 14 -35.91 -10.92 -31.69
C LEU A 14 -34.54 -10.35 -31.25
N PHE A 15 -34.52 -9.49 -30.23
CA PHE A 15 -33.29 -9.18 -29.50
C PHE A 15 -32.92 -10.41 -28.67
N ALA A 16 -32.05 -11.25 -29.20
CA ALA A 16 -31.33 -12.21 -28.38
C ALA A 16 -30.32 -11.43 -27.54
N ALA A 17 -30.70 -11.09 -26.32
CA ALA A 17 -29.76 -10.67 -25.32
C ALA A 17 -28.88 -11.88 -24.97
N THR A 18 -27.77 -12.03 -25.70
CA THR A 18 -26.68 -12.87 -25.25
C THR A 18 -26.10 -12.20 -23.99
N ALA A 19 -26.58 -12.65 -22.81
CA ALA A 19 -25.88 -12.45 -21.57
C ALA A 19 -24.54 -13.17 -21.77
N LEU A 20 -23.51 -12.42 -22.17
CA LEU A 20 -22.13 -12.80 -21.97
C LEU A 20 -21.94 -12.86 -20.46
N SER A 21 -22.20 -14.03 -19.87
CA SER A 21 -21.61 -14.34 -18.57
C SER A 21 -20.10 -14.32 -18.82
N GLU A 22 -19.45 -13.19 -18.50
CA GLU A 22 -18.03 -13.19 -18.25
C GLU A 22 -17.82 -14.16 -17.06
N THR A 23 -17.64 -15.44 -17.35
CA THR A 23 -16.94 -16.35 -16.46
C THR A 23 -15.50 -15.83 -16.43
N GLY A 24 -15.29 -14.75 -15.67
CA GLY A 24 -13.96 -14.24 -15.41
C GLY A 24 -13.16 -15.40 -14.83
N ALA A 25 -12.17 -15.84 -15.58
CA ALA A 25 -11.17 -16.77 -15.04
C ALA A 25 -10.79 -16.28 -13.66
N ALA A 26 -10.92 -17.14 -12.65
CA ALA A 26 -10.56 -16.78 -11.28
C ALA A 26 -9.16 -16.19 -11.32
N ALA A 27 -9.00 -14.97 -10.79
CA ALA A 27 -7.72 -14.27 -10.82
C ALA A 27 -6.67 -15.17 -10.17
N THR A 28 -5.73 -15.65 -10.97
CA THR A 28 -4.63 -16.46 -10.45
C THR A 28 -3.70 -15.53 -9.69
N ILE A 29 -3.59 -15.76 -8.37
CA ILE A 29 -2.58 -15.09 -7.55
C ILE A 29 -1.39 -16.01 -7.48
N THR A 30 -0.22 -15.49 -7.81
CA THR A 30 1.04 -16.24 -7.78
C THR A 30 1.92 -15.73 -6.66
N VAL A 31 2.45 -16.64 -5.84
CA VAL A 31 3.44 -16.36 -4.80
C VAL A 31 4.76 -16.98 -5.23
N SER A 32 5.80 -16.17 -5.25
CA SER A 32 7.19 -16.60 -5.45
C SER A 32 8.02 -16.15 -4.26
N GLN A 33 8.69 -17.08 -3.60
CA GLN A 33 9.51 -16.80 -2.42
C GLN A 33 10.93 -17.34 -2.61
N ASN A 34 11.91 -16.49 -2.34
CA ASN A 34 13.32 -16.88 -2.20
C ASN A 34 13.86 -16.39 -0.85
N ALA A 35 15.16 -16.57 -0.61
CA ALA A 35 15.78 -16.24 0.68
C ALA A 35 15.63 -14.76 1.09
N ASP A 36 15.56 -13.85 0.13
CA ASP A 36 15.66 -12.40 0.36
C ASP A 36 14.41 -11.64 -0.05
N LYS A 37 13.56 -12.23 -0.90
CA LYS A 37 12.41 -11.54 -1.46
C LYS A 37 11.22 -12.49 -1.67
N ILE A 38 10.04 -11.99 -1.33
CA ILE A 38 8.76 -12.59 -1.67
C ILE A 38 8.09 -11.68 -2.69
N THR A 39 7.56 -12.27 -3.74
CA THR A 39 6.79 -11.54 -4.75
C THR A 39 5.42 -12.18 -4.88
N VAL A 40 4.38 -11.39 -4.69
CA VAL A 40 2.99 -11.79 -4.87
C VAL A 40 2.40 -10.97 -6.00
N THR A 41 1.89 -11.62 -7.01
CA THR A 41 1.27 -10.96 -8.17
C THR A 41 -0.13 -11.46 -8.38
N GLY A 42 -1.01 -10.59 -8.83
CA GLY A 42 -2.37 -10.96 -9.17
C GLY A 42 -3.00 -10.00 -10.19
N GLY A 43 -4.14 -10.40 -10.68
CA GLY A 43 -4.95 -9.62 -11.60
C GLY A 43 -6.23 -9.07 -10.95
N LYS A 44 -7.26 -8.87 -11.78
CA LYS A 44 -8.59 -8.48 -11.31
C LYS A 44 -9.16 -9.54 -10.37
N GLY A 45 -9.61 -9.12 -9.20
CA GLY A 45 -10.18 -10.03 -8.21
C GLY A 45 -10.92 -9.31 -7.09
N LYS A 46 -11.72 -10.07 -6.34
CA LYS A 46 -12.47 -9.55 -5.20
C LYS A 46 -12.67 -10.64 -4.15
N LYS A 47 -12.41 -10.31 -2.88
CA LYS A 47 -12.58 -11.21 -1.73
C LYS A 47 -11.81 -12.53 -1.87
N ILE A 48 -10.57 -12.45 -2.34
CA ILE A 48 -9.68 -13.61 -2.53
C ILE A 48 -8.37 -13.42 -1.76
N ALA A 49 -7.71 -14.51 -1.44
CA ALA A 49 -6.40 -14.49 -0.79
C ALA A 49 -5.36 -15.21 -1.65
N SER A 50 -4.10 -14.80 -1.53
CA SER A 50 -2.97 -15.53 -2.10
C SER A 50 -2.74 -16.83 -1.36
N ASP A 51 -1.88 -17.68 -1.91
CA ASP A 51 -1.22 -18.72 -1.12
C ASP A 51 -0.42 -18.11 0.02
N LYS A 52 -0.11 -18.93 1.01
CA LYS A 52 0.69 -18.52 2.15
C LYS A 52 2.14 -18.28 1.77
N PHE A 53 2.74 -17.32 2.45
CA PHE A 53 4.18 -17.09 2.45
C PHE A 53 4.68 -16.85 3.87
N ALA A 54 5.95 -17.15 4.12
CA ALA A 54 6.49 -17.05 5.46
C ALA A 54 7.34 -15.79 5.66
N LEU A 55 7.03 -15.05 6.74
CA LEU A 55 7.92 -14.03 7.29
C LEU A 55 8.62 -14.62 8.52
N THR A 56 9.64 -15.45 8.27
CA THR A 56 10.24 -16.35 9.27
C THR A 56 11.17 -15.70 10.28
N LYS A 57 11.56 -14.45 10.06
CA LYS A 57 12.51 -13.75 10.95
C LYS A 57 11.89 -12.46 11.45
N ASP A 58 12.09 -12.20 12.73
CA ASP A 58 11.76 -10.91 13.32
C ASP A 58 12.48 -9.77 12.61
N GLY A 59 11.92 -8.60 12.65
CA GLY A 59 12.47 -7.39 12.10
C GLY A 59 11.62 -6.70 11.06
N TRP A 60 12.24 -5.85 10.29
CA TRP A 60 11.56 -4.98 9.34
C TRP A 60 11.39 -5.62 7.96
N TYR A 61 10.21 -5.42 7.40
CA TYR A 61 9.88 -5.79 6.03
C TYR A 61 9.38 -4.57 5.28
N ILE A 62 9.92 -4.35 4.09
CA ILE A 62 9.48 -3.31 3.16
C ILE A 62 8.56 -3.97 2.13
N PHE A 63 7.36 -3.45 2.02
CA PHE A 63 6.36 -3.84 1.04
C PHE A 63 6.36 -2.81 -0.08
N LYS A 64 6.85 -3.19 -1.26
CA LYS A 64 6.77 -2.39 -2.47
C LYS A 64 5.56 -2.85 -3.26
N ILE A 65 4.59 -1.98 -3.42
CA ILE A 65 3.31 -2.32 -4.00
C ILE A 65 3.12 -1.51 -5.27
N SER A 66 2.76 -2.17 -6.35
CA SER A 66 2.40 -1.52 -7.61
C SER A 66 1.06 -2.02 -8.12
N TYR A 67 0.29 -1.13 -8.68
CA TYR A 67 -0.98 -1.39 -9.35
C TYR A 67 -1.00 -0.70 -10.71
N THR A 68 -1.27 -1.46 -11.76
CA THR A 68 -1.27 -0.98 -13.14
C THR A 68 -2.63 -1.15 -13.83
N GLY A 69 -3.68 -1.36 -13.03
CA GLY A 69 -5.04 -1.47 -13.53
C GLY A 69 -5.63 -0.16 -14.07
N PRO A 70 -6.87 -0.20 -14.58
CA PRO A 70 -7.55 0.97 -15.14
C PRO A 70 -7.65 2.14 -14.18
N ALA A 71 -7.65 3.37 -14.71
CA ALA A 71 -7.64 4.60 -13.92
C ALA A 71 -8.86 4.79 -12.99
N VAL A 72 -9.98 4.17 -13.30
CA VAL A 72 -11.23 4.25 -12.52
C VAL A 72 -11.48 3.01 -11.65
N SER A 73 -10.51 2.10 -11.56
CA SER A 73 -10.64 0.87 -10.79
C SER A 73 -9.93 0.95 -9.45
N VAL A 74 -10.47 0.25 -8.47
CA VAL A 74 -9.96 0.21 -7.10
C VAL A 74 -8.87 -0.85 -6.97
N CYS A 75 -7.91 -0.61 -6.08
CA CYS A 75 -6.95 -1.59 -5.60
C CYS A 75 -6.89 -1.53 -4.06
N GLN A 76 -7.50 -2.51 -3.41
CA GLN A 76 -7.49 -2.68 -1.95
C GLN A 76 -6.83 -4.00 -1.59
N LEU A 77 -5.61 -3.92 -1.06
CA LEU A 77 -4.82 -5.05 -0.63
C LEU A 77 -4.51 -4.93 0.86
N SER A 78 -4.47 -6.08 1.53
CA SER A 78 -4.13 -6.16 2.95
C SER A 78 -3.19 -7.32 3.22
N LEU A 79 -2.31 -7.17 4.21
CA LEU A 79 -1.55 -8.28 4.77
C LEU A 79 -2.43 -9.01 5.80
N ALA A 80 -2.56 -10.32 5.69
CA ALA A 80 -3.45 -11.11 6.50
C ALA A 80 -2.81 -12.41 7.00
N THR A 81 -3.28 -12.93 8.11
CA THR A 81 -3.03 -14.30 8.55
C THR A 81 -4.20 -15.20 8.20
N GLN A 82 -4.00 -16.52 8.21
CA GLN A 82 -5.06 -17.51 7.98
C GLN A 82 -6.27 -17.30 8.90
N THR A 83 -6.02 -17.03 10.18
CA THR A 83 -7.06 -16.80 11.17
C THR A 83 -7.92 -15.59 10.85
N MET A 84 -7.30 -14.52 10.36
CA MET A 84 -8.01 -13.29 9.97
C MET A 84 -8.92 -13.54 8.77
N VAL A 85 -8.42 -14.22 7.75
CA VAL A 85 -9.19 -14.54 6.54
C VAL A 85 -10.38 -15.43 6.87
N THR A 86 -10.19 -16.49 7.67
CA THR A 86 -11.27 -17.42 8.03
C THR A 86 -12.34 -16.80 8.92
N LYS A 87 -11.96 -15.89 9.82
CA LYS A 87 -12.89 -15.18 10.70
C LYS A 87 -13.55 -13.98 10.04
N LYS A 88 -13.25 -13.67 8.78
CA LYS A 88 -13.69 -12.45 8.07
C LYS A 88 -13.37 -11.16 8.84
N GLN A 89 -12.32 -11.20 9.66
CA GLN A 89 -11.87 -10.02 10.38
C GLN A 89 -11.04 -9.16 9.44
N THR A 90 -11.25 -7.87 9.50
CA THR A 90 -10.40 -6.87 8.82
C THR A 90 -9.11 -6.77 9.65
N ILE A 91 -8.18 -7.26 9.40
CA ILE A 91 -6.89 -7.63 8.92
C ILE A 91 -5.80 -6.72 9.46
N GLY A 92 -4.69 -7.37 9.81
CA GLY A 92 -3.48 -6.74 10.28
C GLY A 92 -2.79 -5.85 9.24
N GLY A 93 -3.27 -4.76 8.88
CA GLY A 93 -2.61 -3.73 8.07
C GLY A 93 -3.08 -3.68 6.61
N MET A 94 -3.83 -2.64 6.33
CA MET A 94 -4.15 -2.26 4.97
C MET A 94 -2.86 -1.83 4.26
N LEU A 95 -2.53 -2.50 3.17
CA LEU A 95 -1.39 -2.15 2.34
C LEU A 95 -1.74 -1.04 1.37
N THR A 96 -2.91 -1.12 0.73
CA THR A 96 -3.37 -0.13 -0.23
C THR A 96 -4.88 0.10 -0.17
N ASN A 97 -5.29 1.32 -0.54
CA ASN A 97 -6.67 1.68 -0.84
C ASN A 97 -6.64 2.76 -1.91
N TRP A 98 -6.43 2.37 -3.17
CA TRP A 98 -6.24 3.28 -4.28
C TRP A 98 -7.36 3.24 -5.30
N MET A 99 -7.49 4.33 -6.02
CA MET A 99 -8.21 4.41 -7.27
C MET A 99 -7.21 4.77 -8.38
N GLY A 100 -7.10 3.91 -9.39
CA GLY A 100 -6.17 4.07 -10.51
C GLY A 100 -4.75 3.57 -10.25
N PRO A 101 -3.90 3.59 -11.30
CA PRO A 101 -2.52 3.13 -11.23
C PRO A 101 -1.71 3.89 -10.17
N ASN A 102 -0.97 3.17 -9.36
CA ASN A 102 -0.15 3.76 -8.31
C ASN A 102 0.96 2.81 -7.85
N THR A 103 1.96 3.38 -7.17
CA THR A 103 3.01 2.64 -6.48
C THR A 103 3.24 3.20 -5.09
N THR A 104 3.55 2.35 -4.11
CA THR A 104 3.88 2.76 -2.75
C THR A 104 4.90 1.84 -2.10
N GLU A 105 5.56 2.34 -1.07
CA GLU A 105 6.33 1.53 -0.13
C GLU A 105 5.69 1.63 1.26
N LYS A 106 5.48 0.49 1.89
CA LYS A 106 5.05 0.40 3.30
C LYS A 106 6.12 -0.32 4.09
N ILE A 107 6.26 0.03 5.36
CA ILE A 107 7.16 -0.68 6.27
C ILE A 107 6.33 -1.32 7.37
N GLN A 108 6.68 -2.54 7.72
CA GLN A 108 6.08 -3.23 8.85
C GLN A 108 7.16 -3.95 9.66
N HIS A 109 7.02 -3.95 10.96
CA HIS A 109 7.85 -4.71 11.87
C HIS A 109 7.13 -5.99 12.28
N LYS A 110 7.82 -7.14 12.10
CA LYS A 110 7.36 -8.42 12.60
C LYS A 110 8.03 -8.72 13.94
N GLY A 111 7.24 -8.93 14.98
CA GLY A 111 7.71 -9.39 16.28
C GLY A 111 7.71 -10.91 16.40
N SER A 112 8.48 -11.45 17.33
CA SER A 112 8.65 -12.90 17.56
C SER A 112 7.38 -13.63 17.97
N VAL A 113 6.37 -12.91 18.44
CA VAL A 113 5.07 -13.47 18.88
C VAL A 113 4.01 -13.52 17.79
N GLU A 114 4.30 -12.97 16.63
CA GLU A 114 3.40 -12.93 15.51
C GLU A 114 3.46 -14.23 14.68
N SER A 115 2.42 -14.48 13.90
CA SER A 115 2.40 -15.59 12.96
C SER A 115 3.55 -15.50 11.97
N ASP A 116 4.12 -16.66 11.59
CA ASP A 116 5.08 -16.73 10.50
C ASP A 116 4.40 -16.80 9.12
N ASP A 117 3.16 -17.23 9.07
CA ASP A 117 2.39 -17.44 7.84
C ASP A 117 1.45 -16.27 7.54
N TYR A 118 1.67 -15.64 6.42
CA TYR A 118 0.89 -14.52 5.92
C TYR A 118 0.33 -14.79 4.52
N MET A 119 -0.61 -13.97 4.12
CA MET A 119 -1.21 -13.92 2.79
C MET A 119 -1.46 -12.48 2.38
N ILE A 120 -1.50 -12.20 1.08
CA ILE A 120 -2.10 -10.98 0.57
C ILE A 120 -3.58 -11.23 0.36
N TYR A 121 -4.41 -10.50 1.10
CA TYR A 121 -5.86 -10.52 0.92
C TYR A 121 -6.27 -9.37 0.00
N VAL A 122 -7.02 -9.71 -1.03
CA VAL A 122 -7.55 -8.78 -2.02
C VAL A 122 -8.99 -8.50 -1.70
N ASP A 123 -9.27 -7.33 -1.13
CA ASP A 123 -10.66 -6.88 -0.96
C ASP A 123 -11.29 -6.58 -2.31
N GLU A 124 -10.60 -5.83 -3.13
CA GLU A 124 -10.96 -5.57 -4.51
C GLU A 124 -9.72 -5.13 -5.31
N ALA A 125 -9.54 -5.68 -6.50
CA ALA A 125 -8.56 -5.22 -7.47
C ALA A 125 -9.18 -5.26 -8.87
N GLY A 126 -9.21 -4.13 -9.56
CA GLY A 126 -9.78 -4.00 -10.90
C GLY A 126 -8.80 -4.34 -12.02
N GLY A 127 -7.55 -4.69 -11.71
CA GLY A 127 -6.51 -4.99 -12.68
C GLY A 127 -5.24 -5.56 -12.06
N PRO A 128 -4.14 -5.62 -12.82
CA PRO A 128 -2.88 -6.22 -12.37
C PRO A 128 -2.25 -5.45 -11.20
N TRP A 129 -1.71 -6.20 -10.25
CA TRP A 129 -0.98 -5.69 -9.10
C TRP A 129 0.19 -6.60 -8.73
N THR A 130 1.17 -6.01 -8.05
CA THR A 130 2.35 -6.72 -7.53
C THR A 130 2.67 -6.20 -6.12
N VAL A 131 2.98 -7.11 -5.22
CA VAL A 131 3.55 -6.82 -3.89
C VAL A 131 4.90 -7.51 -3.80
N GLU A 132 5.97 -6.75 -3.71
CA GLU A 132 7.30 -7.26 -3.39
C GLU A 132 7.57 -7.02 -1.90
N ILE A 133 7.94 -8.06 -1.19
CA ILE A 133 8.24 -8.02 0.23
C ILE A 133 9.72 -8.35 0.39
N VAL A 134 10.47 -7.40 0.91
CA VAL A 134 11.91 -7.56 1.13
C VAL A 134 12.18 -7.37 2.61
N LYS A 135 12.89 -8.33 3.21
CA LYS A 135 13.39 -8.11 4.55
C LYS A 135 14.41 -6.97 4.52
N SER A 136 14.14 -5.92 5.28
CA SER A 136 15.10 -4.85 5.44
C SER A 136 16.24 -5.34 6.32
N PRO A 137 17.48 -5.42 5.82
CA PRO A 137 18.59 -5.66 6.72
C PRO A 137 18.61 -4.54 7.76
N LYS A 138 18.94 -4.85 9.02
CA LYS A 138 19.31 -3.81 9.96
C LYS A 138 20.43 -3.00 9.30
N PRO A 139 20.21 -1.74 8.96
CA PRO A 139 21.18 -1.05 8.12
C PRO A 139 22.44 -0.79 8.91
N SER A 140 23.53 -1.10 8.29
CA SER A 140 24.86 -0.67 8.72
C SER A 140 25.61 -0.23 7.46
N PRO A 141 26.12 0.98 7.38
CA PRO A 141 26.02 2.04 8.39
C PRO A 141 24.66 2.75 8.37
N LEU A 142 24.28 3.28 9.53
CA LEU A 142 23.13 4.16 9.67
C LEU A 142 23.36 5.44 8.85
N SER A 143 22.29 5.99 8.31
CA SER A 143 22.37 7.29 7.64
C SER A 143 22.79 8.39 8.62
N SER A 144 23.82 9.13 8.29
CA SER A 144 24.18 10.38 8.97
C SER A 144 23.45 11.59 8.40
N ALA A 145 22.61 11.39 7.37
CA ALA A 145 21.83 12.45 6.75
C ALA A 145 20.78 12.98 7.74
N THR A 146 20.67 14.29 7.81
CA THR A 146 19.62 14.99 8.57
C THR A 146 18.48 15.47 7.65
N THR A 147 18.55 15.16 6.38
CA THR A 147 17.52 15.47 5.38
C THR A 147 17.29 14.26 4.49
N PHE A 148 16.03 13.94 4.29
CA PHE A 148 15.56 12.87 3.42
C PHE A 148 14.60 13.46 2.38
N SER A 149 14.68 12.95 1.16
CA SER A 149 13.87 13.43 0.04
C SER A 149 13.25 12.27 -0.71
N GLY A 150 12.10 12.52 -1.31
CA GLY A 150 11.43 11.52 -2.12
C GLY A 150 10.32 12.06 -2.98
N THR A 151 9.75 11.14 -3.74
CA THR A 151 8.53 11.33 -4.50
C THR A 151 7.57 10.21 -4.13
N THR A 152 6.32 10.55 -3.86
CA THR A 152 5.30 9.58 -3.44
C THR A 152 5.63 8.87 -2.11
N ASP A 153 4.96 7.76 -1.83
CA ASP A 153 5.18 6.98 -0.62
C ASP A 153 6.58 6.38 -0.61
N LYS A 154 7.27 6.49 0.52
CA LYS A 154 8.61 5.96 0.68
C LYS A 154 8.99 5.76 2.14
N VAL A 155 9.88 4.81 2.37
CA VAL A 155 10.55 4.61 3.65
C VAL A 155 11.96 5.18 3.56
N THR A 156 12.36 5.99 4.56
CA THR A 156 13.71 6.53 4.59
C THR A 156 14.74 5.46 4.99
N PRO A 157 16.05 5.68 4.73
CA PRO A 157 17.07 4.95 5.45
C PRO A 157 16.91 5.12 6.96
N PHE A 158 17.36 4.16 7.73
CA PHE A 158 17.39 4.25 9.19
C PHE A 158 18.44 5.28 9.65
N PHE A 159 18.15 5.99 10.73
CA PHE A 159 19.04 7.00 11.31
C PHE A 159 18.98 7.00 12.84
N ASN A 160 19.99 7.56 13.48
CA ASN A 160 20.04 7.63 14.94
C ASN A 160 19.45 8.94 15.44
N LEU A 161 18.69 8.84 16.54
CA LEU A 161 18.30 9.98 17.37
C LEU A 161 18.76 9.75 18.82
N LYS A 162 19.07 10.85 19.49
CA LYS A 162 19.31 10.86 20.94
C LYS A 162 17.97 10.99 21.68
N LYS A 163 17.94 10.62 22.95
CA LYS A 163 16.81 10.94 23.82
C LYS A 163 16.62 12.45 23.92
N GLY A 164 15.39 12.92 23.87
CA GLY A 164 15.04 14.33 24.02
C GLY A 164 14.19 14.86 22.87
N SER A 165 14.04 16.15 22.81
CA SER A 165 13.19 16.80 21.81
C SER A 165 13.90 16.96 20.49
N VAL A 166 13.23 16.62 19.39
CA VAL A 166 13.72 16.75 18.01
C VAL A 166 12.72 17.53 17.19
N LYS A 167 13.17 18.56 16.51
CA LYS A 167 12.37 19.35 15.60
C LYS A 167 12.48 18.81 14.17
N PHE A 168 11.37 18.48 13.58
CA PHE A 168 11.26 18.07 12.17
C PHE A 168 10.66 19.20 11.34
N THR A 169 11.15 19.35 10.12
CA THR A 169 10.60 20.24 9.12
C THR A 169 10.27 19.43 7.88
N MET A 170 9.01 19.39 7.49
CA MET A 170 8.50 18.72 6.32
C MET A 170 8.17 19.76 5.26
N GLN A 171 8.63 19.55 4.03
CA GLN A 171 8.29 20.36 2.86
C GLN A 171 7.67 19.49 1.79
N GLN A 172 6.65 20.00 1.11
CA GLN A 172 6.05 19.33 -0.03
C GLN A 172 5.81 20.27 -1.19
N LYS A 173 5.95 19.73 -2.40
CA LYS A 173 5.55 20.40 -3.64
C LYS A 173 4.47 19.57 -4.31
N LEU A 174 3.28 20.11 -4.34
CA LEU A 174 2.13 19.46 -4.97
C LEU A 174 2.15 19.78 -6.48
N LYS A 175 2.01 18.76 -7.31
CA LYS A 175 1.94 18.92 -8.78
C LYS A 175 0.58 19.39 -9.24
N ALA A 176 -0.46 19.08 -8.49
CA ALA A 176 -1.83 19.44 -8.80
C ALA A 176 -2.63 19.80 -7.54
N LYS A 177 -3.74 20.56 -7.72
CA LYS A 177 -4.62 20.99 -6.62
C LYS A 177 -5.21 19.83 -5.80
N PHE A 178 -5.29 18.64 -6.37
CA PHE A 178 -5.84 17.43 -5.74
C PHE A 178 -4.77 16.35 -5.49
N SER A 179 -3.51 16.76 -5.39
CA SER A 179 -2.42 15.85 -5.04
C SER A 179 -2.59 15.25 -3.66
N SER A 180 -2.00 14.08 -3.46
CA SER A 180 -2.07 13.37 -2.18
C SER A 180 -1.44 14.20 -1.06
N ARG A 181 -2.09 14.20 0.08
CA ARG A 181 -1.61 14.89 1.27
C ARG A 181 -0.40 14.17 1.84
N LEU A 182 0.51 14.92 2.43
CA LEU A 182 1.69 14.37 3.07
C LEU A 182 1.35 13.84 4.47
N GLU A 183 1.78 12.62 4.74
CA GLU A 183 1.78 12.00 6.07
C GLU A 183 3.21 11.52 6.37
N VAL A 184 3.69 11.77 7.57
CA VAL A 184 5.04 11.38 8.01
C VAL A 184 4.97 10.81 9.40
N ASP A 185 5.33 9.54 9.51
CA ASP A 185 5.37 8.79 10.77
C ASP A 185 6.82 8.55 11.19
N LEU A 186 7.13 8.86 12.44
CA LEU A 186 8.38 8.49 13.08
C LEU A 186 8.21 7.18 13.83
N VAL A 187 8.99 6.18 13.45
CA VAL A 187 8.89 4.83 13.99
C VAL A 187 10.23 4.42 14.61
N ASN A 188 10.20 3.83 15.81
CA ASN A 188 11.38 3.24 16.43
C ASN A 188 11.77 1.96 15.70
N ALA A 189 13.00 1.89 15.20
CA ALA A 189 13.45 0.78 14.37
C ALA A 189 13.76 -0.50 15.15
N ASP A 190 13.97 -0.42 16.46
CA ASP A 190 14.26 -1.59 17.27
C ASP A 190 12.99 -2.32 17.73
N THR A 191 11.88 -1.57 17.86
CA THR A 191 10.62 -2.11 18.40
C THR A 191 9.47 -2.11 17.39
N GLY A 192 9.57 -1.37 16.28
CA GLY A 192 8.46 -1.17 15.34
C GLY A 192 7.36 -0.24 15.86
N VAL A 193 7.53 0.35 17.02
CA VAL A 193 6.51 1.20 17.65
C VAL A 193 6.52 2.58 17.03
N LEU A 194 5.34 3.06 16.65
CA LEU A 194 5.12 4.44 16.27
C LEU A 194 5.46 5.36 17.43
N VAL A 195 6.35 6.31 17.20
CA VAL A 195 6.79 7.30 18.22
C VAL A 195 5.97 8.58 18.09
N SER A 196 5.78 9.05 16.87
CA SER A 196 5.05 10.29 16.62
C SER A 196 4.48 10.35 15.21
N TYR A 197 3.28 10.89 15.08
CA TYR A 197 2.76 11.42 13.80
C TYR A 197 3.34 12.83 13.63
N LEU A 198 4.36 12.97 12.78
CA LEU A 198 5.01 14.26 12.54
C LEU A 198 4.16 15.18 11.68
N CYS A 199 3.43 14.56 10.75
CA CYS A 199 2.56 15.26 9.81
C CYS A 199 1.41 14.33 9.45
N HIS A 200 0.18 14.84 9.48
CA HIS A 200 -0.99 14.08 9.10
C HIS A 200 -1.90 14.94 8.22
N ASN A 201 -2.19 14.46 7.01
CA ASN A 201 -3.05 15.15 6.05
C ASN A 201 -2.59 16.58 5.69
N ALA A 202 -1.29 16.86 5.68
CA ALA A 202 -0.81 18.20 5.37
C ALA A 202 -1.09 18.59 3.91
N ILE A 203 -1.60 19.79 3.76
CA ILE A 203 -1.78 20.48 2.47
C ILE A 203 -0.87 21.69 2.35
N GLU A 204 -0.33 22.16 3.48
CA GLU A 204 0.59 23.29 3.52
C GLU A 204 1.94 22.90 2.93
N PRO A 205 2.60 23.83 2.19
CA PRO A 205 3.89 23.55 1.55
C PRO A 205 5.02 23.28 2.55
N VAL A 206 4.93 23.83 3.76
CA VAL A 206 5.91 23.63 4.83
C VAL A 206 5.20 23.41 6.15
N GLN A 207 5.62 22.36 6.86
CA GLN A 207 5.14 22.05 8.21
C GLN A 207 6.31 21.80 9.14
N THR A 208 6.14 22.13 10.41
CA THR A 208 7.08 21.79 11.47
C THR A 208 6.39 21.04 12.58
N SER A 209 7.05 20.04 13.10
CA SER A 209 6.59 19.26 14.25
C SER A 209 7.75 19.00 15.20
N THR A 210 7.44 18.79 16.47
CA THR A 210 8.42 18.40 17.48
C THR A 210 8.01 17.04 18.03
N ALA A 211 8.96 16.10 18.08
CA ALA A 211 8.76 14.80 18.69
C ALA A 211 9.66 14.64 19.91
N ASP A 212 9.11 14.09 20.97
CA ASP A 212 9.90 13.68 22.15
C ASP A 212 10.37 12.25 21.94
N ILE A 213 11.68 12.10 21.84
CA ILE A 213 12.36 10.81 21.64
C ILE A 213 12.56 10.15 23.01
N PRO A 214 11.89 9.03 23.28
CA PRO A 214 11.87 8.42 24.61
C PRO A 214 13.21 7.81 25.01
N ALA A 215 13.99 7.34 24.04
CA ALA A 215 15.32 6.74 24.25
C ALA A 215 16.21 7.01 23.04
N ALA A 216 17.53 7.07 23.28
CA ALA A 216 18.48 7.05 22.18
C ALA A 216 18.38 5.71 21.43
N GLY A 217 18.39 5.75 20.10
CA GLY A 217 18.22 4.54 19.29
C GLY A 217 18.12 4.81 17.81
N THR A 218 17.73 3.79 17.09
CA THR A 218 17.55 3.80 15.65
C THR A 218 16.07 4.08 15.29
N TYR A 219 15.87 4.94 14.32
CA TYR A 219 14.55 5.38 13.88
C TYR A 219 14.46 5.35 12.36
N VAL A 220 13.22 5.41 11.86
CA VAL A 220 12.90 5.44 10.43
C VAL A 220 11.68 6.34 10.23
N LEU A 221 11.60 7.02 9.09
CA LEU A 221 10.39 7.73 8.67
C LEU A 221 9.65 6.89 7.64
N ALA A 222 8.38 6.67 7.88
CA ALA A 222 7.43 6.19 6.87
C ALA A 222 6.69 7.42 6.32
N VAL A 223 6.90 7.70 5.05
CA VAL A 223 6.29 8.85 4.36
C VAL A 223 5.23 8.34 3.41
N THR A 224 4.03 8.89 3.51
CA THR A 224 2.90 8.55 2.64
C THR A 224 2.37 9.81 1.98
N GLY A 225 2.09 9.74 0.70
CA GLY A 225 1.59 10.88 -0.06
C GLY A 225 2.67 11.88 -0.43
N GLY A 226 2.22 13.09 -0.79
CA GLY A 226 3.09 14.14 -1.33
C GLY A 226 3.67 13.80 -2.71
N ASP A 227 3.67 14.74 -3.65
CA ASP A 227 4.24 14.49 -4.99
C ASP A 227 5.77 14.53 -4.97
N ILE A 228 6.30 15.52 -4.29
CA ILE A 228 7.73 15.70 -4.01
C ILE A 228 7.80 16.21 -2.57
N TRP A 229 8.65 15.60 -1.77
CA TRP A 229 8.78 15.96 -0.37
C TRP A 229 10.23 15.90 0.11
N ASP A 230 10.50 16.73 1.10
CA ASP A 230 11.73 16.74 1.89
C ASP A 230 11.35 16.71 3.37
N VAL A 231 12.05 15.92 4.15
CA VAL A 231 11.95 15.90 5.62
C VAL A 231 13.34 16.10 6.19
N SER A 232 13.50 17.14 6.99
CA SER A 232 14.75 17.42 7.72
C SER A 232 14.51 17.45 9.22
N TYR A 233 15.56 17.20 10.02
CA TYR A 233 15.48 17.29 11.46
C TYR A 233 16.72 17.96 12.06
N VAL A 234 16.50 18.56 13.24
CA VAL A 234 17.54 19.16 14.09
C VAL A 234 17.33 18.65 15.50
N GLN A 235 18.41 18.16 16.10
CA GLN A 235 18.47 17.67 17.47
C GLN A 235 19.60 18.33 18.24
#